data_3a5cfa650a48f26e5b6bdf870f3bd8f7
#
_entry.id   3a5cfa650a48f26e5b6bdf870f3bd8f7
#
_cell.length_a   1.000
_cell.length_b   1.000
_cell.length_c   1.000
_cell.angle_alpha   90.00
_cell.angle_beta   90.00
_cell.angle_gamma   90.00
#
_symmetry.space_group_name_H-M   'P 1'
#
loop_
_entity.id
_entity.type
_entity.pdbx_description
1 polymer ?
#
loop_
_entity_poly.entity_id
_entity_poly.type
_entity_poly.pdbx_seq_one_letter_code
_entity_poly.pdbx_strand_id
1 'polypeptide(L)'
;ALVARPSTVDEGEEKASSRDIVLCLDVSGSALPYDREVIDTYRQLVDSFKGERIGLSIFNSTSRTVFPLTDDYELVSKQLDKASSILAGVESQDDIDKMKDSDYQAISDWLEGTQNRKESTSLIGDGVVSCAAMLPGFAYGNASADNAERQRAASIVLATDNVVSGKPTYTLDEALNLTKQAQITVDGLFSGPKQSEADETTQE
;
A
#
# COMPACT_ATOMS: atom_id res chain seq x y z
N ALA A 1 -36.16 42.79 -6.95
CA ALA A 1 -34.78 42.59 -6.54
C ALA A 1 -34.56 41.11 -6.16
N LEU A 2 -33.89 40.36 -7.02
CA LEU A 2 -33.49 38.99 -6.74
C LEU A 2 -32.21 39.04 -5.88
N VAL A 3 -32.33 38.62 -4.62
CA VAL A 3 -31.19 38.41 -3.76
C VAL A 3 -30.70 36.99 -4.01
N ALA A 4 -29.60 36.84 -4.75
CA ALA A 4 -28.89 35.60 -4.83
C ALA A 4 -28.28 35.30 -3.46
N ARG A 5 -28.74 34.23 -2.80
CA ARG A 5 -28.02 33.65 -1.64
C ARG A 5 -26.78 32.97 -2.16
N PRO A 6 -25.59 33.31 -1.69
CA PRO A 6 -24.43 32.49 -1.96
C PRO A 6 -24.64 31.14 -1.25
N SER A 7 -24.69 30.07 -2.01
CA SER A 7 -24.55 28.74 -1.46
C SER A 7 -23.10 28.61 -0.95
N THR A 8 -22.95 28.58 0.35
CA THR A 8 -21.71 28.11 0.94
C THR A 8 -21.57 26.63 0.62
N VAL A 9 -20.82 26.32 -0.42
CA VAL A 9 -20.34 24.97 -0.67
C VAL A 9 -19.46 24.63 0.54
N ASP A 10 -19.79 23.54 1.19
CA ASP A 10 -19.09 23.11 2.39
C ASP A 10 -17.68 22.67 1.97
N GLU A 11 -16.69 23.55 2.07
CA GLU A 11 -15.29 23.31 1.71
C GLU A 11 -14.70 22.08 2.47
N GLY A 12 -15.36 21.64 3.54
CA GLY A 12 -15.01 20.46 4.31
C GLY A 12 -15.34 19.15 3.59
N GLU A 13 -16.48 19.07 2.89
CA GLU A 13 -16.87 17.87 2.14
C GLU A 13 -16.07 17.72 0.84
N GLU A 14 -15.76 18.82 0.14
CA GLU A 14 -14.89 18.78 -1.04
C GLU A 14 -13.46 18.38 -0.70
N LYS A 15 -12.90 18.81 0.43
CA LYS A 15 -11.57 18.39 0.89
C LYS A 15 -11.53 16.92 1.32
N ALA A 16 -12.61 16.40 1.90
CA ALA A 16 -12.70 14.98 2.28
C ALA A 16 -12.77 14.05 1.05
N SER A 17 -13.40 14.49 -0.05
CA SER A 17 -13.52 13.72 -1.30
C SER A 17 -12.31 13.83 -2.23
N SER A 18 -11.34 14.69 -1.93
CA SER A 18 -10.16 14.93 -2.77
C SER A 18 -8.88 14.36 -2.14
N ARG A 19 -8.87 13.07 -1.88
CA ARG A 19 -7.73 12.36 -1.27
C ARG A 19 -7.08 11.41 -2.27
N ASP A 20 -5.74 11.35 -2.21
CA ASP A 20 -4.93 10.37 -2.92
C ASP A 20 -4.47 9.31 -1.92
N ILE A 21 -4.66 8.03 -2.26
CA ILE A 21 -4.35 6.90 -1.40
C ILE A 21 -3.47 5.92 -2.17
N VAL A 22 -2.30 5.59 -1.63
CA VAL A 22 -1.47 4.50 -2.14
C VAL A 22 -1.60 3.31 -1.20
N LEU A 23 -2.06 2.19 -1.76
CA LEU A 23 -2.03 0.89 -1.11
C LEU A 23 -0.61 0.34 -1.26
N CYS A 24 0.07 0.13 -0.15
CA CYS A 24 1.47 -0.25 -0.08
C CYS A 24 1.58 -1.63 0.56
N LEU A 25 1.85 -2.67 -0.23
CA LEU A 25 1.74 -4.06 0.18
C LEU A 25 3.12 -4.74 0.22
N ASP A 26 3.48 -5.24 1.40
CA ASP A 26 4.63 -6.10 1.61
C ASP A 26 4.32 -7.51 1.06
N VAL A 27 5.04 -7.93 0.03
CA VAL A 27 4.90 -9.26 -0.58
C VAL A 27 6.12 -10.15 -0.30
N SER A 28 6.80 -9.92 0.83
CA SER A 28 7.84 -10.82 1.33
C SER A 28 7.26 -12.20 1.63
N GLY A 29 8.14 -13.21 1.66
CA GLY A 29 7.70 -14.60 1.86
C GLY A 29 6.91 -14.82 3.15
N SER A 30 7.19 -14.06 4.20
CA SER A 30 6.48 -14.12 5.48
C SER A 30 5.10 -13.44 5.45
N ALA A 31 4.94 -12.37 4.66
CA ALA A 31 3.68 -11.64 4.52
C ALA A 31 2.74 -12.28 3.49
N LEU A 32 3.28 -12.88 2.44
CA LEU A 32 2.54 -13.38 1.28
C LEU A 32 1.32 -14.28 1.62
N PRO A 33 1.39 -15.22 2.60
CA PRO A 33 0.24 -16.03 2.99
C PRO A 33 -0.98 -15.22 3.51
N TYR A 34 -0.76 -14.00 3.97
CA TYR A 34 -1.79 -13.13 4.55
C TYR A 34 -2.25 -12.03 3.58
N ASP A 35 -1.54 -11.84 2.47
CA ASP A 35 -1.78 -10.75 1.53
C ASP A 35 -3.14 -10.82 0.84
N ARG A 36 -3.68 -12.02 0.63
CA ARG A 36 -5.02 -12.18 0.08
C ARG A 36 -6.07 -11.49 0.95
N GLU A 37 -6.02 -11.69 2.27
CA GLU A 37 -6.96 -11.05 3.21
C GLU A 37 -6.81 -9.53 3.19
N VAL A 38 -5.59 -9.02 3.08
CA VAL A 38 -5.31 -7.58 2.93
C VAL A 38 -5.89 -7.05 1.63
N ILE A 39 -5.68 -7.73 0.51
CA ILE A 39 -6.21 -7.34 -0.80
C ILE A 39 -7.76 -7.34 -0.78
N ASP A 40 -8.37 -8.33 -0.15
CA ASP A 40 -9.83 -8.39 0.01
C ASP A 40 -10.34 -7.22 0.87
N THR A 41 -9.59 -6.82 1.90
CA THR A 41 -9.86 -5.61 2.70
C THR A 41 -9.76 -4.35 1.84
N TYR A 42 -8.72 -4.19 1.05
CA TYR A 42 -8.59 -3.09 0.10
C TYR A 42 -9.75 -3.04 -0.88
N ARG A 43 -10.17 -4.20 -1.38
CA ARG A 43 -11.30 -4.31 -2.31
C ARG A 43 -12.60 -3.78 -1.69
N GLN A 44 -12.86 -4.09 -0.42
CA GLN A 44 -14.02 -3.58 0.32
C GLN A 44 -13.94 -2.06 0.54
N LEU A 45 -12.75 -1.52 0.82
CA LEU A 45 -12.57 -0.08 0.98
C LEU A 45 -12.92 0.69 -0.28
N VAL A 46 -12.59 0.17 -1.47
CA VAL A 46 -12.87 0.81 -2.76
C VAL A 46 -14.36 1.07 -2.96
N ASP A 47 -15.23 0.19 -2.48
CA ASP A 47 -16.68 0.34 -2.60
C ASP A 47 -17.23 1.56 -1.85
N SER A 48 -16.49 2.09 -0.87
CA SER A 48 -16.85 3.28 -0.10
C SER A 48 -16.32 4.58 -0.69
N PHE A 49 -15.45 4.54 -1.68
CA PHE A 49 -14.76 5.71 -2.20
C PHE A 49 -15.60 6.51 -3.19
N LYS A 50 -15.46 7.84 -3.12
CA LYS A 50 -16.17 8.81 -3.97
C LYS A 50 -15.24 9.98 -4.26
N GLY A 51 -14.44 9.89 -5.33
CA GLY A 51 -13.54 10.96 -5.73
C GLY A 51 -12.08 10.77 -5.27
N GLU A 52 -11.78 9.80 -4.40
CA GLU A 52 -10.42 9.42 -4.08
C GLU A 52 -9.71 8.84 -5.31
N ARG A 53 -8.41 9.14 -5.46
CA ARG A 53 -7.55 8.42 -6.40
C ARG A 53 -6.74 7.37 -5.65
N ILE A 54 -6.65 6.18 -6.23
CA ILE A 54 -6.06 5.01 -5.58
C ILE A 54 -4.96 4.47 -6.47
N GLY A 55 -3.80 4.19 -5.89
CA GLY A 55 -2.70 3.45 -6.51
C GLY A 55 -2.35 2.22 -5.67
N LEU A 56 -1.70 1.24 -6.28
CA LEU A 56 -1.18 0.05 -5.61
C LEU A 56 0.28 -0.16 -5.99
N SER A 57 1.12 -0.27 -4.98
CA SER A 57 2.50 -0.74 -5.09
C SER A 57 2.71 -1.95 -4.22
N ILE A 58 3.47 -2.90 -4.71
CA ILE A 58 3.92 -4.07 -3.97
C ILE A 58 5.43 -4.03 -3.84
N PHE A 59 5.97 -4.51 -2.72
CA PHE A 59 7.41 -4.45 -2.46
C PHE A 59 7.93 -5.67 -1.71
N ASN A 60 9.20 -5.94 -1.92
CA ASN A 60 10.03 -6.86 -1.16
C ASN A 60 11.43 -6.25 -1.03
N SER A 61 12.42 -6.63 -1.84
CA SER A 61 13.73 -5.95 -1.95
C SER A 61 13.70 -4.75 -2.89
N THR A 62 12.75 -4.71 -3.79
CA THR A 62 12.40 -3.58 -4.65
C THR A 62 10.89 -3.42 -4.70
N SER A 63 10.42 -2.33 -5.27
CA SER A 63 9.01 -2.02 -5.40
C SER A 63 8.56 -2.04 -6.86
N ARG A 64 7.33 -2.49 -7.08
CA ARG A 64 6.66 -2.43 -8.38
C ARG A 64 5.29 -1.77 -8.23
N THR A 65 5.04 -0.76 -9.05
CA THR A 65 3.70 -0.18 -9.19
C THR A 65 2.81 -1.15 -9.95
N VAL A 66 1.73 -1.63 -9.32
CA VAL A 66 0.72 -2.47 -9.97
C VAL A 66 -0.19 -1.60 -10.83
N PHE A 67 -0.68 -0.50 -10.27
CA PHE A 67 -1.33 0.58 -11.02
C PHE A 67 -1.08 1.94 -10.35
N PRO A 68 -0.94 3.01 -11.15
CA PRO A 68 -0.75 4.35 -10.63
C PRO A 68 -2.05 4.92 -10.04
N LEU A 69 -2.00 6.10 -9.45
CA LEU A 69 -3.18 6.80 -8.93
C LEU A 69 -4.25 6.95 -10.02
N THR A 70 -5.44 6.46 -9.73
CA THR A 70 -6.60 6.49 -10.61
C THR A 70 -7.90 6.56 -9.81
N ASP A 71 -8.93 7.17 -10.39
CA ASP A 71 -10.32 7.16 -9.91
C ASP A 71 -11.20 6.19 -10.71
N ASP A 72 -10.61 5.43 -11.62
CA ASP A 72 -11.28 4.33 -12.31
C ASP A 72 -11.44 3.12 -11.37
N TYR A 73 -12.52 3.14 -10.56
CA TYR A 73 -12.75 2.10 -9.56
C TYR A 73 -13.08 0.73 -10.17
N GLU A 74 -13.53 0.67 -11.40
CA GLU A 74 -13.71 -0.60 -12.11
C GLU A 74 -12.36 -1.25 -12.41
N LEU A 75 -11.39 -0.47 -12.88
CA LEU A 75 -10.01 -0.93 -13.08
C LEU A 75 -9.39 -1.36 -11.76
N VAL A 76 -9.50 -0.53 -10.70
CA VAL A 76 -8.97 -0.85 -9.37
C VAL A 76 -9.55 -2.17 -8.85
N SER A 77 -10.86 -2.33 -8.92
CA SER A 77 -11.55 -3.54 -8.49
C SER A 77 -11.09 -4.77 -9.25
N LYS A 78 -10.98 -4.69 -10.57
CA LYS A 78 -10.49 -5.79 -11.42
C LYS A 78 -9.05 -6.19 -11.08
N GLN A 79 -8.19 -5.22 -10.80
CA GLN A 79 -6.79 -5.49 -10.42
C GLN A 79 -6.70 -6.16 -9.05
N LEU A 80 -7.50 -5.73 -8.08
CA LEU A 80 -7.55 -6.33 -6.74
C LEU A 80 -8.17 -7.72 -6.78
N ASP A 81 -9.25 -7.93 -7.53
CA ASP A 81 -9.88 -9.24 -7.71
C ASP A 81 -8.92 -10.22 -8.40
N LYS A 82 -8.15 -9.77 -9.39
CA LYS A 82 -7.12 -10.56 -10.04
C LYS A 82 -6.01 -10.97 -9.06
N ALA A 83 -5.51 -10.04 -8.25
CA ALA A 83 -4.50 -10.32 -7.24
C ALA A 83 -5.01 -11.31 -6.19
N SER A 84 -6.23 -11.14 -5.68
CA SER A 84 -6.87 -12.08 -4.76
C SER A 84 -7.00 -13.48 -5.35
N SER A 85 -7.36 -13.58 -6.64
CA SER A 85 -7.46 -14.87 -7.35
C SER A 85 -6.11 -15.54 -7.52
N ILE A 86 -5.05 -14.79 -7.82
CA ILE A 86 -3.68 -15.31 -7.96
C ILE A 86 -3.18 -15.87 -6.62
N LEU A 87 -3.51 -15.20 -5.51
CA LEU A 87 -3.09 -15.61 -4.16
C LEU A 87 -4.06 -16.62 -3.51
N ALA A 88 -5.12 -17.03 -4.21
CA ALA A 88 -6.04 -18.05 -3.73
C ALA A 88 -5.31 -19.38 -3.48
N GLY A 89 -5.46 -19.94 -2.28
CA GLY A 89 -4.79 -21.18 -1.88
C GLY A 89 -3.38 -21.01 -1.34
N VAL A 90 -2.87 -19.78 -1.20
CA VAL A 90 -1.62 -19.48 -0.49
C VAL A 90 -1.95 -19.15 0.96
N GLU A 91 -1.95 -20.16 1.83
CA GLU A 91 -2.17 -20.00 3.28
C GLU A 91 -0.89 -20.30 4.08
N SER A 92 0.09 -20.94 3.43
CA SER A 92 1.38 -21.29 4.01
C SER A 92 2.47 -21.45 2.94
N GLN A 93 3.74 -21.51 3.34
CA GLN A 93 4.83 -21.84 2.44
C GLN A 93 4.67 -23.25 1.84
N ASP A 94 4.13 -24.18 2.62
CA ASP A 94 3.86 -25.56 2.17
C ASP A 94 2.88 -25.62 1.01
N ASP A 95 1.93 -24.68 0.92
CA ASP A 95 0.96 -24.61 -0.18
C ASP A 95 1.63 -24.18 -1.47
N ILE A 96 2.59 -23.26 -1.38
CA ILE A 96 3.41 -22.82 -2.52
C ILE A 96 4.22 -23.99 -3.06
N ASP A 97 4.85 -24.78 -2.19
CA ASP A 97 5.70 -25.92 -2.55
C ASP A 97 4.91 -27.07 -3.19
N LYS A 98 3.63 -27.20 -2.89
CA LYS A 98 2.72 -28.25 -3.40
C LYS A 98 1.82 -27.80 -4.54
N MET A 99 1.93 -26.55 -4.94
CA MET A 99 1.08 -25.90 -5.94
C MET A 99 1.35 -26.46 -7.35
N LYS A 100 0.35 -26.38 -8.21
CA LYS A 100 0.54 -26.68 -9.64
C LYS A 100 1.45 -25.65 -10.27
N ASP A 101 2.26 -26.09 -11.24
CA ASP A 101 3.20 -25.21 -11.94
C ASP A 101 2.53 -23.97 -12.55
N SER A 102 1.31 -24.08 -13.05
CA SER A 102 0.55 -22.93 -13.60
C SER A 102 0.20 -21.89 -12.53
N ASP A 103 -0.17 -22.33 -11.34
CA ASP A 103 -0.54 -21.43 -10.25
C ASP A 103 0.69 -20.78 -9.63
N TYR A 104 1.76 -21.55 -9.47
CA TYR A 104 3.07 -21.05 -9.09
C TYR A 104 3.59 -19.98 -10.07
N GLN A 105 3.47 -20.24 -11.38
CA GLN A 105 3.89 -19.28 -12.40
C GLN A 105 3.09 -17.99 -12.34
N ALA A 106 1.77 -18.06 -12.10
CA ALA A 106 0.93 -16.86 -11.95
C ALA A 106 1.36 -16.00 -10.76
N ILE A 107 1.73 -16.61 -9.64
CA ILE A 107 2.27 -15.90 -8.46
C ILE A 107 3.63 -15.30 -8.80
N SER A 108 4.52 -16.06 -9.41
CA SER A 108 5.85 -15.60 -9.82
C SER A 108 5.77 -14.39 -10.76
N ASP A 109 4.88 -14.45 -11.74
CA ASP A 109 4.65 -13.34 -12.69
C ASP A 109 4.09 -12.10 -11.98
N TRP A 110 3.18 -12.29 -11.01
CA TRP A 110 2.63 -11.19 -10.24
C TRP A 110 3.66 -10.52 -9.32
N LEU A 111 4.61 -11.30 -8.78
CA LEU A 111 5.71 -10.83 -7.94
C LEU A 111 6.90 -10.29 -8.75
N GLU A 112 6.88 -10.41 -10.07
CA GLU A 112 7.99 -9.94 -10.90
C GLU A 112 8.29 -8.47 -10.65
N GLY A 113 9.57 -8.12 -10.55
CA GLY A 113 10.05 -6.76 -10.28
C GLY A 113 10.08 -6.37 -8.80
N THR A 114 9.70 -7.26 -7.87
CA THR A 114 9.79 -7.00 -6.42
C THR A 114 11.04 -7.59 -5.77
N GLN A 115 11.78 -8.41 -6.49
CA GLN A 115 13.00 -9.07 -6.00
C GLN A 115 14.17 -8.80 -6.95
N ASN A 116 15.23 -8.22 -6.42
CA ASN A 116 16.52 -8.06 -7.10
C ASN A 116 17.67 -8.77 -6.39
N ARG A 117 17.38 -9.52 -5.32
CA ARG A 117 18.35 -10.27 -4.49
C ARG A 117 17.89 -11.71 -4.35
N LYS A 118 18.88 -12.62 -4.19
CA LYS A 118 18.62 -14.05 -3.98
C LYS A 118 18.22 -14.38 -2.54
N GLU A 119 18.48 -13.47 -1.61
CA GLU A 119 18.18 -13.65 -0.19
C GLU A 119 16.75 -13.19 0.12
N SER A 120 16.13 -13.84 1.09
CA SER A 120 14.84 -13.39 1.62
C SER A 120 15.00 -11.99 2.19
N THR A 121 14.17 -11.07 1.71
CA THR A 121 14.21 -9.67 2.11
C THR A 121 12.81 -9.13 2.36
N SER A 122 12.74 -8.11 3.20
CA SER A 122 11.58 -7.25 3.38
C SER A 122 12.11 -5.86 3.75
N LEU A 123 12.19 -4.98 2.76
CA LEU A 123 12.73 -3.63 2.92
C LEU A 123 11.57 -2.64 3.07
N ILE A 124 10.95 -2.64 4.25
CA ILE A 124 9.71 -1.89 4.55
C ILE A 124 9.91 -0.39 4.35
N GLY A 125 11.00 0.18 4.88
CA GLY A 125 11.32 1.60 4.72
C GLY A 125 11.45 2.01 3.26
N ASP A 126 12.18 1.24 2.46
CA ASP A 126 12.33 1.46 1.01
C ASP A 126 10.98 1.33 0.30
N GLY A 127 10.13 0.38 0.71
CA GLY A 127 8.78 0.21 0.22
C GLY A 127 7.91 1.44 0.46
N VAL A 128 7.93 1.98 1.69
CA VAL A 128 7.19 3.19 2.06
C VAL A 128 7.65 4.40 1.23
N VAL A 129 8.96 4.59 1.04
CA VAL A 129 9.50 5.69 0.22
C VAL A 129 9.05 5.55 -1.24
N SER A 130 9.05 4.32 -1.79
CA SER A 130 8.56 4.07 -3.15
C SER A 130 7.06 4.35 -3.30
N CYS A 131 6.26 4.01 -2.29
CA CYS A 131 4.84 4.33 -2.25
C CYS A 131 4.61 5.85 -2.16
N ALA A 132 5.38 6.56 -1.33
CA ALA A 132 5.33 8.01 -1.23
C ALA A 132 5.67 8.71 -2.57
N ALA A 133 6.60 8.14 -3.34
CA ALA A 133 6.98 8.66 -4.65
C ALA A 133 5.86 8.59 -5.70
N MET A 134 4.81 7.80 -5.48
CA MET A 134 3.61 7.77 -6.32
C MET A 134 2.67 8.95 -6.05
N LEU A 135 2.84 9.63 -4.93
CA LEU A 135 1.99 10.76 -4.52
C LEU A 135 2.54 12.07 -5.06
N PRO A 136 1.68 12.97 -5.59
CA PRO A 136 2.09 14.28 -6.04
C PRO A 136 2.77 15.08 -4.93
N GLY A 137 3.81 15.83 -5.25
CA GLY A 137 4.52 16.70 -4.32
C GLY A 137 5.56 16.01 -3.43
N PHE A 138 5.75 14.70 -3.54
CA PHE A 138 6.85 14.01 -2.88
C PHE A 138 8.09 14.03 -3.77
N ALA A 139 9.23 14.50 -3.23
CA ALA A 139 10.52 14.46 -3.90
C ALA A 139 11.58 13.82 -3.01
N TYR A 140 12.37 12.92 -3.59
CA TYR A 140 13.52 12.31 -2.91
C TYR A 140 14.51 13.36 -2.44
N GLY A 141 14.90 13.31 -1.17
CA GLY A 141 15.97 14.16 -0.61
C GLY A 141 15.57 15.61 -0.31
N ASN A 142 14.35 16.01 -0.58
CA ASN A 142 13.84 17.34 -0.26
C ASN A 142 12.42 17.27 0.29
N ALA A 143 12.34 16.97 1.57
CA ALA A 143 11.06 16.86 2.27
C ALA A 143 10.29 18.20 2.41
N SER A 144 10.95 19.31 2.09
CA SER A 144 10.34 20.63 2.02
C SER A 144 9.85 20.98 0.60
N ALA A 145 9.83 20.02 -0.32
CA ALA A 145 9.24 20.21 -1.63
C ALA A 145 7.82 20.74 -1.49
N ASP A 146 7.58 21.84 -2.11
CA ASP A 146 6.38 22.66 -2.04
C ASP A 146 5.07 21.87 -1.91
N ASN A 147 4.66 21.63 -0.66
CA ASN A 147 3.31 21.16 -0.36
C ASN A 147 2.24 22.14 -0.88
N ALA A 148 2.64 23.34 -1.29
CA ALA A 148 1.80 24.35 -1.89
C ALA A 148 1.15 23.92 -3.21
N GLU A 149 1.75 22.97 -3.95
CA GLU A 149 1.17 22.46 -5.18
C GLU A 149 0.21 21.29 -4.98
N ARG A 150 0.22 20.64 -3.81
CA ARG A 150 -0.66 19.51 -3.57
C ARG A 150 -2.03 19.98 -3.08
N GLN A 151 -3.01 19.90 -3.96
CA GLN A 151 -4.40 20.29 -3.67
C GLN A 151 -5.19 19.17 -2.98
N ARG A 152 -4.68 17.93 -2.98
CA ARG A 152 -5.35 16.73 -2.44
C ARG A 152 -4.60 16.23 -1.20
N ALA A 153 -5.35 15.82 -0.18
CA ALA A 153 -4.75 15.09 0.94
C ALA A 153 -4.09 13.80 0.43
N ALA A 154 -3.00 13.37 1.05
CA ALA A 154 -2.26 12.19 0.63
C ALA A 154 -2.08 11.23 1.79
N SER A 155 -2.32 9.95 1.53
CA SER A 155 -2.13 8.89 2.51
C SER A 155 -1.59 7.61 1.89
N ILE A 156 -0.90 6.83 2.71
CA ILE A 156 -0.42 5.49 2.40
C ILE A 156 -1.10 4.53 3.37
N VAL A 157 -1.64 3.43 2.85
CA VAL A 157 -2.08 2.29 3.66
C VAL A 157 -1.04 1.19 3.51
N LEU A 158 -0.19 1.05 4.52
CA LEU A 158 0.90 0.09 4.56
C LEU A 158 0.40 -1.22 5.17
N ALA A 159 0.53 -2.32 4.44
CA ALA A 159 0.30 -3.66 4.95
C ALA A 159 1.62 -4.44 5.00
N THR A 160 2.01 -4.90 6.18
CA THR A 160 3.26 -5.63 6.44
C THR A 160 3.14 -6.48 7.71
N ASP A 161 3.95 -7.53 7.82
CA ASP A 161 4.13 -8.29 9.06
C ASP A 161 5.13 -7.61 10.02
N ASN A 162 5.65 -6.45 9.64
CA ASN A 162 6.66 -5.67 10.38
C ASN A 162 7.99 -6.41 10.62
N VAL A 163 8.26 -7.46 9.87
CA VAL A 163 9.53 -8.19 9.94
C VAL A 163 10.50 -7.64 8.90
N VAL A 164 11.46 -6.83 9.35
CA VAL A 164 12.51 -6.28 8.47
C VAL A 164 13.57 -7.34 8.22
N SER A 165 13.89 -7.57 6.97
CA SER A 165 14.95 -8.49 6.55
C SER A 165 15.76 -7.88 5.41
N GLY A 166 17.08 -7.89 5.54
CA GLY A 166 17.99 -7.31 4.58
C GLY A 166 18.53 -5.94 5.00
N LYS A 167 19.25 -5.29 4.11
CA LYS A 167 19.85 -3.98 4.35
C LYS A 167 19.15 -2.90 3.53
N PRO A 168 18.28 -2.09 4.16
CA PRO A 168 17.54 -1.05 3.47
C PRO A 168 18.40 0.16 3.12
N THR A 169 17.95 0.95 2.14
CA THR A 169 18.45 2.31 1.89
C THR A 169 17.86 3.29 2.90
N TYR A 170 16.59 3.12 3.23
CA TYR A 170 15.87 3.87 4.27
C TYR A 170 15.39 2.91 5.34
N THR A 171 15.64 3.23 6.61
CA THR A 171 14.95 2.56 7.71
C THR A 171 13.48 2.95 7.72
N LEU A 172 12.63 2.18 8.40
CA LEU A 172 11.21 2.55 8.54
C LEU A 172 11.05 3.91 9.20
N ASP A 173 11.84 4.22 10.24
CA ASP A 173 11.80 5.52 10.93
C ASP A 173 12.19 6.68 10.00
N GLU A 174 13.21 6.50 9.18
CA GLU A 174 13.61 7.50 8.18
C GLU A 174 12.51 7.71 7.13
N ALA A 175 11.90 6.63 6.63
CA ALA A 175 10.79 6.69 5.70
C ALA A 175 9.56 7.39 6.30
N LEU A 176 9.19 7.08 7.53
CA LEU A 176 8.08 7.73 8.22
C LEU A 176 8.35 9.21 8.51
N ASN A 177 9.59 9.60 8.80
CA ASN A 177 9.97 10.99 8.93
C ASN A 177 9.83 11.74 7.59
N LEU A 178 10.25 11.13 6.48
CA LEU A 178 10.10 11.73 5.14
C LEU A 178 8.61 11.91 4.78
N THR A 179 7.77 10.92 5.03
CA THR A 179 6.32 11.02 4.77
C THR A 179 5.67 12.08 5.64
N LYS A 180 6.04 12.17 6.92
CA LYS A 180 5.54 13.20 7.85
C LYS A 180 5.92 14.61 7.37
N GLN A 181 7.16 14.83 6.97
CA GLN A 181 7.61 16.11 6.44
C GLN A 181 6.87 16.50 5.15
N ALA A 182 6.55 15.50 4.31
CA ALA A 182 5.75 15.68 3.10
C ALA A 182 4.23 15.77 3.36
N GLN A 183 3.78 15.75 4.62
CA GLN A 183 2.37 15.76 5.02
C GLN A 183 1.58 14.58 4.42
N ILE A 184 2.21 13.41 4.37
CA ILE A 184 1.60 12.14 3.97
C ILE A 184 1.27 11.35 5.23
N THR A 185 0.01 10.97 5.42
CA THR A 185 -0.41 10.08 6.50
C THR A 185 -0.07 8.64 6.14
N VAL A 186 0.49 7.89 7.07
CA VAL A 186 0.73 6.45 6.91
C VAL A 186 -0.09 5.68 7.93
N ASP A 187 -1.02 4.87 7.44
CA ASP A 187 -1.84 3.96 8.24
C ASP A 187 -1.34 2.53 8.05
N GLY A 188 -1.15 1.80 9.15
CA GLY A 188 -0.67 0.41 9.11
C GLY A 188 -1.80 -0.60 9.18
N LEU A 189 -1.69 -1.66 8.37
CA LEU A 189 -2.45 -2.90 8.49
C LEU A 189 -1.46 -4.04 8.78
N PHE A 190 -1.75 -4.82 9.82
CA PHE A 190 -0.92 -5.99 10.12
C PHE A 190 -1.24 -7.13 9.14
N SER A 191 -0.21 -7.63 8.47
CA SER A 191 -0.27 -8.76 7.53
C SER A 191 0.63 -9.88 8.03
N GLY A 192 0.14 -10.64 8.99
CA GLY A 192 0.91 -11.73 9.62
C GLY A 192 0.03 -12.67 10.44
N PRO A 193 0.64 -13.68 11.10
CA PRO A 193 -0.09 -14.69 11.88
C PRO A 193 -0.80 -14.06 13.08
N LYS A 194 -2.07 -14.38 13.27
CA LYS A 194 -2.92 -13.87 14.39
C LYS A 194 -2.38 -14.18 15.80
N GLN A 195 -1.44 -15.11 15.92
CA GLN A 195 -0.82 -15.48 17.20
C GLN A 195 0.25 -14.49 17.68
N SER A 196 0.80 -13.66 16.81
CA SER A 196 1.79 -12.63 17.22
C SER A 196 1.14 -11.47 17.98
N GLU A 197 -0.17 -11.24 17.83
CA GLU A 197 -0.90 -10.26 18.65
C GLU A 197 -1.09 -10.72 20.11
N ALA A 198 -1.12 -12.03 20.35
CA ALA A 198 -1.33 -12.60 21.71
C ALA A 198 -0.05 -12.64 22.54
N ASP A 199 1.13 -12.69 21.89
CA ASP A 199 2.41 -12.77 22.59
C ASP A 199 2.93 -11.39 23.07
N GLU A 200 2.53 -10.29 22.45
CA GLU A 200 2.90 -8.95 22.89
C GLU A 200 2.15 -8.49 24.16
N THR A 201 0.97 -9.04 24.42
CA THR A 201 0.17 -8.72 25.62
C THR A 201 0.58 -9.49 26.87
N THR A 202 1.52 -10.41 26.78
CA THR A 202 1.99 -11.24 27.91
C THR A 202 3.37 -10.84 28.45
N GLN A 203 3.95 -9.72 27.99
CA GLN A 203 5.23 -9.18 28.48
C GLN A 203 5.09 -7.86 29.25
N GLU A 204 3.95 -7.59 29.89
CA GLU A 204 3.83 -6.58 30.94
C GLU A 204 3.79 -7.21 32.34
#